data_906e2627c2a2aafba58fd072c0a5fa93
#
_entry.id   906e2627c2a2aafba58fd072c0a5fa93
#
_cell.length_a   1.000
_cell.length_b   1.000
_cell.length_c   1.000
_cell.angle_alpha   90.00
_cell.angle_beta   90.00
_cell.angle_gamma   90.00
#
_symmetry.space_group_name_H-M   'P 1'
#
loop_
_entity.id
_entity.type
_entity.pdbx_description
1 polymer ?
#
loop_
_entity_poly.entity_id
_entity_poly.type
_entity_poly.pdbx_seq_one_letter_code
_entity_poly.pdbx_strand_id
1 'polypeptide(L)'
;KTHVKADLEDLKDDEDVHIGIDFNIGLQASSVFAIRGKQPQFLDEFKNLPDTEELAKAICGRYKNGKRKIYVYPDPTGRSRKTSAAVGRTDFSILQSYGLQTLARTASPSIVDSVKAVNRKLLTASGQTDLYIHPRCEGIIRSLERTSWLDNNPDTAALDKKKGDEHFSDSVRYPIEYLYPVQAGSKIVHRASGF
;
A
#
# COMPACT_ATOMS: atom_id res chain seq x y z
N LYS A 1 -13.63 11.94 -8.06
CA LYS A 1 -14.64 11.28 -8.94
C LYS A 1 -14.04 10.66 -10.21
N THR A 2 -12.95 11.19 -10.74
CA THR A 2 -12.27 10.65 -11.95
C THR A 2 -11.48 9.36 -11.70
N HIS A 3 -11.13 9.08 -10.45
CA HIS A 3 -10.35 7.89 -10.06
C HIS A 3 -11.23 6.66 -9.79
N VAL A 4 -12.51 6.87 -9.48
CA VAL A 4 -13.46 5.79 -9.20
C VAL A 4 -14.14 5.38 -10.50
N LYS A 5 -13.93 4.11 -10.92
CA LYS A 5 -14.46 3.56 -12.16
C LYS A 5 -15.16 2.23 -11.92
N ALA A 6 -16.43 2.15 -12.33
CA ALA A 6 -17.24 0.94 -12.18
C ALA A 6 -16.97 -0.11 -13.29
N ASP A 7 -16.34 0.30 -14.37
CA ASP A 7 -16.00 -0.51 -15.53
C ASP A 7 -14.61 -1.17 -15.46
N LEU A 8 -13.97 -1.15 -14.28
CA LEU A 8 -12.73 -1.89 -14.07
C LEU A 8 -13.04 -3.41 -14.08
N GLU A 9 -12.30 -4.13 -14.91
CA GLU A 9 -12.39 -5.59 -14.95
C GLU A 9 -11.91 -6.21 -13.62
N ASP A 10 -12.55 -7.30 -13.22
CA ASP A 10 -12.11 -8.11 -12.09
C ASP A 10 -10.71 -8.71 -12.32
N LEU A 11 -10.07 -9.16 -11.23
CA LEU A 11 -8.79 -9.87 -11.31
C LEU A 11 -8.90 -11.12 -12.14
N LYS A 12 -8.11 -11.24 -13.21
CA LYS A 12 -8.04 -12.43 -14.06
C LYS A 12 -7.20 -13.51 -13.39
N ASP A 13 -7.45 -14.77 -13.68
CA ASP A 13 -6.78 -15.91 -13.03
C ASP A 13 -5.27 -16.00 -13.31
N ASP A 14 -4.79 -15.37 -14.37
CA ASP A 14 -3.39 -15.28 -14.78
C ASP A 14 -2.71 -13.98 -14.37
N GLU A 15 -3.43 -13.02 -13.78
CA GLU A 15 -2.86 -11.77 -13.29
C GLU A 15 -2.23 -11.95 -11.90
N ASP A 16 -1.05 -11.37 -11.71
CA ASP A 16 -0.45 -11.25 -10.39
C ASP A 16 -1.27 -10.31 -9.50
N VAL A 17 -1.38 -10.68 -8.23
CA VAL A 17 -2.12 -9.91 -7.23
C VAL A 17 -1.16 -9.12 -6.36
N HIS A 18 -1.44 -7.85 -6.16
CA HIS A 18 -0.68 -6.96 -5.31
C HIS A 18 -1.54 -6.52 -4.12
N ILE A 19 -0.99 -6.57 -2.91
CA ILE A 19 -1.75 -6.28 -1.69
C ILE A 19 -0.93 -5.38 -0.78
N GLY A 20 -1.42 -4.17 -0.52
CA GLY A 20 -0.89 -3.31 0.53
C GLY A 20 -1.50 -3.66 1.87
N ILE A 21 -0.70 -3.67 2.94
CA ILE A 21 -1.14 -4.08 4.28
C ILE A 21 -0.72 -3.05 5.31
N ASP A 22 -1.69 -2.52 6.05
CA ASP A 22 -1.49 -1.76 7.27
C ASP A 22 -1.82 -2.62 8.48
N PHE A 23 -0.81 -2.90 9.32
CA PHE A 23 -0.95 -3.77 10.50
C PHE A 23 -1.51 -3.01 11.69
N ASN A 24 -2.81 -3.12 11.93
CA ASN A 24 -3.44 -2.60 13.14
C ASN A 24 -4.24 -3.69 13.85
N ILE A 25 -4.07 -3.80 15.15
CA ILE A 25 -4.79 -4.80 15.95
C ILE A 25 -6.28 -4.48 15.93
N GLY A 26 -7.09 -5.39 15.39
CA GLY A 26 -8.54 -5.27 15.31
C GLY A 26 -9.07 -4.27 14.24
N LEU A 27 -8.18 -3.52 13.57
CA LEU A 27 -8.52 -2.56 12.52
C LEU A 27 -7.65 -2.75 11.27
N GLN A 28 -7.22 -3.97 11.02
CA GLN A 28 -6.35 -4.27 9.89
C GLN A 28 -7.02 -3.88 8.57
N ALA A 29 -6.28 -3.10 7.77
CA ALA A 29 -6.72 -2.64 6.47
C ALA A 29 -5.77 -3.15 5.38
N SER A 30 -6.32 -3.71 4.31
CA SER A 30 -5.53 -4.17 3.19
C SER A 30 -6.19 -3.80 1.88
N SER A 31 -5.42 -3.26 0.96
CA SER A 31 -5.86 -2.87 -0.36
C SER A 31 -5.36 -3.87 -1.41
N VAL A 32 -6.25 -4.35 -2.29
CA VAL A 32 -5.95 -5.35 -3.31
C VAL A 32 -6.02 -4.72 -4.68
N PHE A 33 -4.98 -4.90 -5.50
CA PHE A 33 -4.92 -4.31 -6.82
C PHE A 33 -4.17 -5.18 -7.84
N ALA A 34 -4.45 -4.94 -9.12
CA ALA A 34 -3.64 -5.37 -10.25
C ALA A 34 -2.85 -4.19 -10.82
N ILE A 35 -1.76 -4.51 -11.54
CA ILE A 35 -1.02 -3.51 -12.32
C ILE A 35 -1.26 -3.79 -13.80
N ARG A 36 -2.04 -2.96 -14.46
CA ARG A 36 -2.35 -3.08 -15.88
C ARG A 36 -1.63 -2.00 -16.66
N GLY A 37 -0.63 -2.41 -17.43
CA GLY A 37 0.34 -1.48 -17.99
C GLY A 37 1.20 -0.85 -16.89
N LYS A 38 1.02 0.44 -16.62
CA LYS A 38 1.69 1.17 -15.51
C LYS A 38 0.70 1.68 -14.47
N GLN A 39 -0.57 1.27 -14.57
CA GLN A 39 -1.67 1.80 -13.79
C GLN A 39 -2.09 0.79 -12.71
N PRO A 40 -1.90 1.08 -11.43
CA PRO A 40 -2.52 0.31 -10.36
C PRO A 40 -4.04 0.50 -10.40
N GLN A 41 -4.75 -0.61 -10.35
CA GLN A 41 -6.21 -0.66 -10.30
C GLN A 41 -6.62 -1.39 -9.03
N PHE A 42 -7.13 -0.66 -8.05
CA PHE A 42 -7.61 -1.21 -6.78
C PHE A 42 -8.99 -1.82 -6.98
N LEU A 43 -9.08 -3.12 -6.75
CA LEU A 43 -10.24 -3.92 -7.14
C LEU A 43 -10.95 -4.57 -5.95
N ASP A 44 -10.28 -4.67 -4.80
CA ASP A 44 -10.85 -5.28 -3.60
C ASP A 44 -10.16 -4.76 -2.34
N GLU A 45 -10.71 -5.06 -1.16
CA GLU A 45 -10.16 -4.70 0.14
C GLU A 45 -10.47 -5.76 1.19
N PHE A 46 -9.57 -5.91 2.17
CA PHE A 46 -9.84 -6.64 3.40
C PHE A 46 -9.89 -5.67 4.57
N LYS A 47 -10.83 -5.88 5.48
CA LYS A 47 -11.01 -5.06 6.68
C LYS A 47 -11.41 -5.90 7.88
N ASN A 48 -11.10 -5.39 9.07
CA ASN A 48 -11.55 -5.94 10.34
C ASN A 48 -11.14 -7.41 10.58
N LEU A 49 -10.02 -7.84 10.00
CA LEU A 49 -9.48 -9.14 10.34
C LEU A 49 -8.71 -9.05 11.66
N PRO A 50 -8.84 -10.06 12.54
CA PRO A 50 -8.33 -9.97 13.90
C PRO A 50 -6.81 -9.96 13.98
N ASP A 51 -6.14 -10.64 13.06
CA ASP A 51 -4.68 -10.76 13.03
C ASP A 51 -4.14 -11.07 11.63
N THR A 52 -2.81 -11.10 11.54
CA THR A 52 -2.08 -11.35 10.30
C THR A 52 -2.28 -12.77 9.76
N GLU A 53 -2.53 -13.74 10.63
CA GLU A 53 -2.76 -15.13 10.22
C GLU A 53 -4.11 -15.28 9.52
N GLU A 54 -5.16 -14.69 10.08
CA GLU A 54 -6.49 -14.67 9.46
C GLU A 54 -6.48 -13.88 8.15
N LEU A 55 -5.71 -12.78 8.08
CA LEU A 55 -5.51 -12.08 6.81
C LEU A 55 -4.82 -12.97 5.77
N ALA A 56 -3.74 -13.67 6.14
CA ALA A 56 -3.02 -14.55 5.23
C ALA A 56 -3.92 -15.70 4.72
N LYS A 57 -4.74 -16.29 5.60
CA LYS A 57 -5.74 -17.29 5.22
C LYS A 57 -6.79 -16.72 4.24
N ALA A 58 -7.32 -15.55 4.54
CA ALA A 58 -8.31 -14.90 3.68
C ALA A 58 -7.74 -14.56 2.29
N ILE A 59 -6.50 -14.04 2.22
CA ILE A 59 -5.79 -13.78 0.97
C ILE A 59 -5.62 -15.08 0.19
N CYS A 60 -5.11 -16.14 0.84
CA CYS A 60 -4.89 -17.42 0.17
C CYS A 60 -6.21 -18.05 -0.30
N GLY A 61 -7.24 -18.01 0.52
CA GLY A 61 -8.56 -18.56 0.17
C GLY A 61 -9.20 -17.86 -1.03
N ARG A 62 -8.97 -16.54 -1.18
CA ARG A 62 -9.57 -15.76 -2.27
C ARG A 62 -8.71 -15.72 -3.53
N TYR A 63 -7.39 -15.70 -3.41
CA TYR A 63 -6.48 -15.40 -4.52
C TYR A 63 -5.45 -16.48 -4.84
N LYS A 64 -5.19 -17.44 -3.95
CA LYS A 64 -4.21 -18.51 -4.21
C LYS A 64 -4.79 -19.62 -5.06
N ASN A 65 -5.19 -19.26 -6.28
CA ASN A 65 -5.66 -20.18 -7.32
C ASN A 65 -4.72 -20.07 -8.53
N GLY A 66 -4.45 -21.20 -9.15
CA GLY A 66 -3.65 -21.24 -10.38
C GLY A 66 -2.17 -20.85 -10.20
N LYS A 67 -1.63 -20.17 -11.22
CA LYS A 67 -0.20 -19.83 -11.34
C LYS A 67 0.15 -18.41 -10.90
N ARG A 68 -0.84 -17.61 -10.45
CA ARG A 68 -0.61 -16.21 -10.08
C ARG A 68 0.32 -16.09 -8.88
N LYS A 69 1.12 -15.05 -8.89
CA LYS A 69 1.93 -14.64 -7.74
C LYS A 69 1.15 -13.64 -6.90
N ILE A 70 1.34 -13.71 -5.59
CA ILE A 70 0.74 -12.77 -4.65
C ILE A 70 1.87 -12.00 -3.99
N TYR A 71 1.97 -10.72 -4.33
CA TYR A 71 2.91 -9.78 -3.75
C TYR A 71 2.23 -9.00 -2.63
N VAL A 72 2.84 -8.96 -1.47
CA VAL A 72 2.32 -8.19 -0.34
C VAL A 72 3.30 -7.09 0.04
N TYR A 73 2.78 -5.90 0.29
CA TYR A 73 3.52 -4.69 0.63
C TYR A 73 3.10 -4.23 2.04
N PRO A 74 3.62 -4.89 3.07
CA PRO A 74 3.27 -4.55 4.44
C PRO A 74 4.05 -3.32 4.93
N ASP A 75 3.52 -2.69 6.00
CA ASP A 75 4.29 -1.73 6.78
C ASP A 75 5.64 -2.35 7.19
N PRO A 76 6.78 -1.70 6.92
CA PRO A 76 8.09 -2.18 7.31
C PRO A 76 8.24 -2.49 8.80
N THR A 77 7.45 -1.85 9.68
CA THR A 77 7.44 -2.11 11.12
C THR A 77 6.99 -3.53 11.49
N GLY A 78 6.22 -4.20 10.63
CA GLY A 78 5.82 -5.60 10.81
C GLY A 78 6.97 -6.62 10.81
N ARG A 79 8.21 -6.18 10.50
CA ARG A 79 9.42 -6.99 10.72
C ARG A 79 9.82 -7.09 12.20
N SER A 80 9.36 -6.14 13.01
CA SER A 80 9.73 -6.08 14.42
C SER A 80 9.11 -7.23 15.20
N ARG A 81 9.90 -7.81 16.09
CA ARG A 81 9.42 -8.85 17.01
C ARG A 81 8.53 -8.21 18.08
N LYS A 82 7.36 -8.77 18.27
CA LYS A 82 6.53 -8.44 19.43
C LYS A 82 7.02 -9.28 20.63
N THR A 83 7.22 -8.67 21.80
CA THR A 83 7.68 -9.37 23.00
C THR A 83 6.72 -10.47 23.46
N SER A 84 5.45 -10.36 23.09
CA SER A 84 4.39 -11.35 23.37
C SER A 84 4.30 -12.49 22.36
N ALA A 85 5.07 -12.43 21.25
CA ALA A 85 5.04 -13.46 20.23
C ALA A 85 6.11 -14.53 20.46
N ALA A 86 5.84 -15.76 20.01
CA ALA A 86 6.82 -16.84 20.00
C ALA A 86 8.10 -16.43 19.25
N VAL A 87 9.24 -16.98 19.65
CA VAL A 87 10.55 -16.67 19.08
C VAL A 87 10.52 -16.87 17.56
N GLY A 88 10.88 -15.82 16.80
CA GLY A 88 10.93 -15.86 15.34
C GLY A 88 9.60 -15.56 14.65
N ARG A 89 8.50 -15.37 15.36
CA ARG A 89 7.19 -15.09 14.77
C ARG A 89 6.99 -13.57 14.64
N THR A 90 7.07 -13.07 13.39
CA THR A 90 6.76 -11.68 13.00
C THR A 90 5.62 -11.69 12.00
N ASP A 91 4.97 -10.55 11.79
CA ASP A 91 3.93 -10.44 10.77
C ASP A 91 4.46 -10.85 9.38
N PHE A 92 5.71 -10.49 9.07
CA PHE A 92 6.37 -10.92 7.82
C PHE A 92 6.56 -12.44 7.75
N SER A 93 7.03 -13.08 8.83
CA SER A 93 7.23 -14.52 8.83
C SER A 93 5.92 -15.29 8.69
N ILE A 94 4.82 -14.76 9.23
CA ILE A 94 3.47 -15.32 9.04
C ILE A 94 3.08 -15.23 7.56
N LEU A 95 3.12 -14.06 6.94
CA LEU A 95 2.78 -13.91 5.52
C LEU A 95 3.63 -14.84 4.62
N GLN A 96 4.94 -14.92 4.87
CA GLN A 96 5.85 -15.78 4.12
C GLN A 96 5.55 -17.28 4.30
N SER A 97 5.11 -17.71 5.48
CA SER A 97 4.73 -19.12 5.73
C SER A 97 3.52 -19.57 4.90
N TYR A 98 2.67 -18.63 4.49
CA TYR A 98 1.57 -18.87 3.55
C TYR A 98 1.99 -18.78 2.06
N GLY A 99 3.28 -18.55 1.79
CA GLY A 99 3.83 -18.44 0.43
C GLY A 99 3.58 -17.09 -0.24
N LEU A 100 3.23 -16.05 0.54
CA LEU A 100 3.06 -14.69 0.05
C LEU A 100 4.44 -14.01 -0.11
N GLN A 101 4.66 -13.35 -1.24
CA GLN A 101 5.93 -12.66 -1.51
C GLN A 101 5.93 -11.28 -0.85
N THR A 102 6.62 -11.16 0.28
CA THR A 102 6.68 -9.90 1.03
C THR A 102 7.71 -8.95 0.44
N LEU A 103 7.26 -7.78 0.01
CA LEU A 103 8.06 -6.70 -0.55
C LEU A 103 7.90 -5.46 0.33
N ALA A 104 8.95 -5.07 1.01
CA ALA A 104 8.96 -3.85 1.82
C ALA A 104 10.36 -3.24 1.88
N ARG A 105 10.42 -1.95 2.08
CA ARG A 105 11.67 -1.24 2.32
C ARG A 105 12.31 -1.71 3.62
N THR A 106 13.61 -1.50 3.78
CA THR A 106 14.33 -1.78 5.02
C THR A 106 13.90 -0.87 6.17
N ALA A 107 13.53 0.37 5.85
CA ALA A 107 12.96 1.35 6.77
C ALA A 107 11.71 1.97 6.14
N SER A 108 10.79 2.46 6.97
CA SER A 108 9.60 3.15 6.49
C SER A 108 10.01 4.42 5.72
N PRO A 109 9.45 4.66 4.53
CA PRO A 109 9.66 5.90 3.81
C PRO A 109 9.07 7.07 4.60
N SER A 110 9.50 8.30 4.29
CA SER A 110 8.86 9.47 4.89
C SER A 110 7.38 9.52 4.50
N ILE A 111 6.52 9.95 5.43
CA ILE A 111 5.09 10.10 5.16
C ILE A 111 4.88 11.06 3.99
N VAL A 112 5.64 12.15 3.95
CA VAL A 112 5.57 13.16 2.87
C VAL A 112 5.85 12.54 1.50
N ASP A 113 6.91 11.74 1.38
CA ASP A 113 7.27 11.14 0.08
C ASP A 113 6.26 10.08 -0.35
N SER A 114 5.76 9.28 0.59
CA SER A 114 4.74 8.28 0.29
C SER A 114 3.39 8.91 -0.11
N VAL A 115 2.98 9.99 0.54
CA VAL A 115 1.79 10.77 0.13
C VAL A 115 2.00 11.40 -1.25
N LYS A 116 3.18 11.99 -1.49
CA LYS A 116 3.52 12.52 -2.82
C LYS A 116 3.49 11.45 -3.91
N ALA A 117 3.95 10.23 -3.62
CA ALA A 117 3.90 9.12 -4.57
C ALA A 117 2.45 8.78 -4.97
N VAL A 118 1.54 8.68 -3.99
CA VAL A 118 0.11 8.46 -4.26
C VAL A 118 -0.49 9.63 -5.05
N ASN A 119 -0.27 10.87 -4.62
CA ASN A 119 -0.81 12.06 -5.29
C ASN A 119 -0.36 12.15 -6.76
N ARG A 120 0.91 11.80 -7.06
CA ARG A 120 1.41 11.75 -8.44
C ARG A 120 0.72 10.69 -9.30
N LYS A 121 0.27 9.58 -8.70
CA LYS A 121 -0.50 8.55 -9.39
C LYS A 121 -1.98 8.95 -9.55
N LEU A 122 -2.52 9.63 -8.56
CA LEU A 122 -3.86 10.19 -8.66
C LEU A 122 -3.93 11.29 -9.73
N LEU A 123 -2.95 12.19 -9.78
CA LEU A 123 -2.88 13.25 -10.78
C LEU A 123 -1.44 13.44 -11.24
N THR A 124 -1.15 13.06 -12.48
CA THR A 124 0.17 13.25 -13.09
C THR A 124 0.41 14.73 -13.42
N ALA A 125 1.65 15.11 -13.66
CA ALA A 125 2.01 16.47 -14.08
C ALA A 125 1.33 16.89 -15.40
N SER A 126 0.92 15.94 -16.24
CA SER A 126 0.15 16.18 -17.46
C SER A 126 -1.36 16.24 -17.24
N GLY A 127 -1.84 16.20 -15.99
CA GLY A 127 -3.26 16.23 -15.64
C GLY A 127 -4.00 14.91 -15.87
N GLN A 128 -3.29 13.81 -16.09
CA GLN A 128 -3.89 12.50 -16.31
C GLN A 128 -4.00 11.71 -15.00
N THR A 129 -4.98 10.82 -14.93
CA THR A 129 -5.15 9.86 -13.83
C THR A 129 -4.44 8.56 -14.16
N ASP A 130 -3.57 8.11 -13.25
CA ASP A 130 -2.75 6.93 -13.41
C ASP A 130 -2.99 5.87 -12.30
N LEU A 131 -4.04 6.06 -11.52
CA LEU A 131 -4.50 5.15 -10.47
C LEU A 131 -6.02 5.13 -10.46
N TYR A 132 -6.59 3.92 -10.46
CA TYR A 132 -8.04 3.73 -10.46
C TYR A 132 -8.49 2.86 -9.31
N ILE A 133 -9.72 3.07 -8.86
CA ILE A 133 -10.33 2.39 -7.71
C ILE A 133 -11.73 1.94 -8.12
N HIS A 134 -12.03 0.65 -7.93
CA HIS A 134 -13.38 0.16 -8.16
C HIS A 134 -14.31 0.64 -7.04
N PRO A 135 -15.59 1.03 -7.31
CA PRO A 135 -16.53 1.53 -6.31
C PRO A 135 -16.74 0.61 -5.10
N ARG A 136 -16.51 -0.70 -5.24
CA ARG A 136 -16.61 -1.67 -4.14
C ARG A 136 -15.56 -1.46 -3.04
N CYS A 137 -14.47 -0.76 -3.34
CA CYS A 137 -13.41 -0.44 -2.38
C CYS A 137 -13.79 0.81 -1.57
N GLU A 138 -14.88 0.73 -0.83
CA GLU A 138 -15.44 1.86 -0.08
C GLU A 138 -14.50 2.37 1.02
N GLY A 139 -13.77 1.45 1.67
CA GLY A 139 -12.79 1.79 2.70
C GLY A 139 -11.63 2.58 2.13
N ILE A 140 -11.08 2.16 0.99
CA ILE A 140 -10.01 2.86 0.27
C ILE A 140 -10.49 4.25 -0.14
N ILE A 141 -11.66 4.35 -0.79
CA ILE A 141 -12.20 5.63 -1.27
C ILE A 141 -12.39 6.60 -0.10
N ARG A 142 -13.07 6.15 0.96
CA ARG A 142 -13.33 6.96 2.16
C ARG A 142 -12.04 7.43 2.81
N SER A 143 -11.07 6.54 2.94
CA SER A 143 -9.77 6.83 3.56
C SER A 143 -9.00 7.88 2.78
N LEU A 144 -8.89 7.74 1.45
CA LEU A 144 -8.21 8.73 0.60
C LEU A 144 -8.90 10.10 0.58
N GLU A 145 -10.24 10.14 0.73
CA GLU A 145 -10.98 11.40 0.79
C GLU A 145 -10.87 12.12 2.13
N ARG A 146 -10.62 11.39 3.23
CA ARG A 146 -10.69 11.93 4.60
C ARG A 146 -9.35 12.07 5.29
N THR A 147 -8.34 11.32 4.85
CA THR A 147 -6.99 11.43 5.43
C THR A 147 -6.44 12.82 5.15
N SER A 148 -6.09 13.53 6.20
CA SER A 148 -5.54 14.87 6.15
C SER A 148 -4.23 14.96 6.92
N TRP A 149 -3.50 16.04 6.68
CA TRP A 149 -2.34 16.38 7.51
C TRP A 149 -2.77 16.76 8.92
N LEU A 150 -1.96 16.45 9.91
CA LEU A 150 -2.16 16.89 11.28
C LEU A 150 -2.32 18.41 11.29
N ASP A 151 -3.34 18.90 11.98
CA ASP A 151 -3.71 20.32 12.03
C ASP A 151 -3.88 20.99 10.64
N ASN A 152 -4.21 20.18 9.61
CA ASN A 152 -4.29 20.59 8.21
C ASN A 152 -2.99 21.25 7.68
N ASN A 153 -1.85 20.95 8.30
CA ASN A 153 -0.55 21.54 7.95
C ASN A 153 0.40 20.46 7.40
N PRO A 154 0.76 20.51 6.11
CA PRO A 154 1.73 19.58 5.51
C PRO A 154 3.12 19.63 6.12
N ASP A 155 3.50 20.76 6.72
CA ASP A 155 4.83 20.96 7.32
C ASP A 155 5.02 20.12 8.59
N THR A 156 3.91 19.63 9.20
CA THR A 156 4.00 18.69 10.33
C THR A 156 4.60 17.34 9.92
N ALA A 157 4.60 17.02 8.62
CA ALA A 157 5.00 15.74 8.07
C ALA A 157 4.30 14.52 8.74
N ALA A 158 3.12 14.75 9.33
CA ALA A 158 2.33 13.77 10.03
C ALA A 158 0.86 13.80 9.55
N LEU A 159 0.22 12.62 9.51
CA LEU A 159 -1.20 12.52 9.20
C LEU A 159 -2.04 12.63 10.48
N ASP A 160 -3.23 13.20 10.35
CA ASP A 160 -4.20 13.22 11.46
C ASP A 160 -4.80 11.82 11.65
N LYS A 161 -4.49 11.20 12.79
CA LYS A 161 -4.93 9.85 13.16
C LYS A 161 -6.12 9.83 14.12
N LYS A 162 -6.67 10.99 14.46
CA LYS A 162 -7.75 11.09 15.47
C LYS A 162 -9.03 10.35 15.10
N LYS A 163 -9.28 10.15 13.81
CA LYS A 163 -10.50 9.52 13.29
C LYS A 163 -10.30 8.08 12.82
N GLY A 164 -9.07 7.58 12.77
CA GLY A 164 -8.77 6.25 12.25
C GLY A 164 -9.09 6.10 10.74
N ASP A 165 -9.19 7.21 10.03
CA ASP A 165 -9.49 7.20 8.59
C ASP A 165 -8.25 6.83 7.75
N GLU A 166 -7.03 6.84 8.31
CA GLU A 166 -5.77 6.68 7.59
C GLU A 166 -5.42 5.22 7.21
N HIS A 167 -6.02 4.23 7.85
CA HIS A 167 -5.57 2.82 7.69
C HIS A 167 -5.58 2.32 6.25
N PHE A 168 -6.64 2.58 5.50
CA PHE A 168 -6.65 2.20 4.08
C PHE A 168 -5.76 3.10 3.23
N SER A 169 -5.61 4.39 3.55
CA SER A 169 -4.64 5.23 2.84
C SER A 169 -3.21 4.77 3.06
N ASP A 170 -2.89 4.26 4.26
CA ASP A 170 -1.59 3.67 4.57
C ASP A 170 -1.38 2.38 3.77
N SER A 171 -2.38 1.50 3.69
CA SER A 171 -2.31 0.28 2.86
C SER A 171 -2.15 0.58 1.36
N VAL A 172 -2.63 1.72 0.87
CA VAL A 172 -2.37 2.20 -0.51
C VAL A 172 -0.98 2.80 -0.63
N ARG A 173 -0.52 3.58 0.36
CA ARG A 173 0.77 4.28 0.32
C ARG A 173 1.96 3.32 0.23
N TYR A 174 1.97 2.23 0.99
CA TYR A 174 3.10 1.29 1.02
C TYR A 174 3.42 0.71 -0.35
N PRO A 175 2.48 0.09 -1.09
CA PRO A 175 2.77 -0.42 -2.43
C PRO A 175 3.07 0.68 -3.44
N ILE A 176 2.36 1.80 -3.40
CA ILE A 176 2.56 2.88 -4.38
C ILE A 176 3.93 3.53 -4.21
N GLU A 177 4.37 3.79 -2.99
CA GLU A 177 5.72 4.30 -2.74
C GLU A 177 6.79 3.27 -3.12
N TYR A 178 6.59 2.00 -2.83
CA TYR A 178 7.54 0.95 -3.18
C TYR A 178 7.74 0.82 -4.69
N LEU A 179 6.65 0.80 -5.44
CA LEU A 179 6.63 0.58 -6.88
C LEU A 179 6.94 1.84 -7.70
N TYR A 180 6.53 3.00 -7.20
CA TYR A 180 6.60 4.29 -7.90
C TYR A 180 7.17 5.39 -6.99
N PRO A 181 8.38 5.22 -6.43
CA PRO A 181 8.93 6.19 -5.49
C PRO A 181 9.09 7.58 -6.12
N VAL A 182 8.94 8.60 -5.30
CA VAL A 182 9.37 9.94 -5.69
C VAL A 182 10.90 9.94 -5.74
N GLN A 183 11.49 10.01 -6.91
CA GLN A 183 12.93 10.15 -7.02
C GLN A 183 13.35 11.45 -6.32
N ALA A 184 14.14 11.34 -5.26
CA ALA A 184 14.89 12.50 -4.76
C ALA A 184 15.73 12.99 -5.95
N GLY A 185 15.56 14.26 -6.33
CA GLY A 185 16.25 14.83 -7.47
C GLY A 185 17.73 14.46 -7.38
N SER A 186 18.27 13.84 -8.40
CA SER A 186 19.69 13.53 -8.49
C SER A 186 20.42 14.84 -8.28
N LYS A 187 21.10 15.00 -7.14
CA LYS A 187 22.11 16.07 -7.00
C LYS A 187 23.10 15.81 -8.11
N ILE A 188 23.10 16.64 -9.13
CA ILE A 188 24.15 16.68 -10.12
C ILE A 188 25.41 17.07 -9.31
N VAL A 189 26.19 16.08 -8.95
CA VAL A 189 27.53 16.31 -8.42
C VAL A 189 28.35 16.77 -9.62
N HIS A 190 28.44 18.07 -9.82
CA HIS A 190 29.48 18.65 -10.65
C HIS A 190 30.82 18.23 -10.04
N ARG A 191 31.42 17.17 -10.56
CA ARG A 191 32.86 16.95 -10.39
C ARG A 191 33.53 18.15 -11.06
N ALA A 192 34.00 19.09 -10.25
CA ALA A 192 34.97 20.04 -10.70
C ALA A 192 36.20 19.23 -11.15
N SER A 193 36.45 19.21 -12.46
CA SER A 193 37.71 18.80 -13.03
C SER A 193 38.73 19.85 -12.63
N GLY A 194 39.45 19.59 -11.53
CA GLY A 194 40.62 20.35 -11.17
C GLY A 194 41.79 19.89 -12.06
N PHE A 195 42.45 20.84 -12.65
CA PHE A 195 43.75 20.70 -13.32
C PHE A 195 44.81 20.26 -12.32
#